data_21d6c824e2c8051355c2dc9d2e17de68
#
_entry.id   21d6c824e2c8051355c2dc9d2e17de68
#
_cell.length_a   1.000
_cell.length_b   1.000
_cell.length_c   1.000
_cell.angle_alpha   90.00
_cell.angle_beta   90.00
_cell.angle_gamma   90.00
#
_symmetry.space_group_name_H-M   'P 1'
#
loop_
_entity.id
_entity.type
_entity.pdbx_description
1 polymer ?
#
loop_
_entity_poly.entity_id
_entity_poly.type
_entity_poly.pdbx_seq_one_letter_code
_entity_poly.pdbx_strand_id
1 'polypeptide(L)'
;MTCSRPTSCRRSCGRARRWRSPSPSTPRTWPGSCRFTASISGTTASGCFRKVNQLGKPSPLPPSGKGTGWDLEATLDVSMISVACPSCHIVVVEANSPGDRSLAKTDGAAARLGAQVISNSYGSRENGFALSHRQAYIHPGHTIVASAGDVGFTAASFPADLASVVSVGGTTLARAGGPRGWRESTWNDDVGAGGSGCSAYVAKPSWQHDRHCEGRTVADVSAVAANVPVFESSYGGWVTVDGTSIAAPLIAGIYGLAGNGGRVGPQDLYAHTSSLFDVTKGSNAFFQPPSVTCGDDYLCVARKGYDAPTGLGTPDGIGAF
;
A
#
# COMPACT_ATOMS: atom_id res chain seq x y z
N MET A 1 -23.00 -7.36 4.27
CA MET A 1 -22.88 -6.69 5.59
C MET A 1 -23.96 -7.24 6.50
N THR A 2 -23.62 -8.15 7.39
CA THR A 2 -24.50 -8.66 8.44
C THR A 2 -24.08 -8.00 9.75
N CYS A 3 -24.91 -7.09 10.25
CA CYS A 3 -24.72 -6.43 11.53
C CYS A 3 -25.38 -7.30 12.62
N SER A 4 -24.63 -7.98 13.47
CA SER A 4 -25.12 -8.64 14.65
C SER A 4 -25.15 -7.66 15.83
N ARG A 5 -26.31 -7.55 16.44
CA ARG A 5 -26.81 -6.55 17.40
C ARG A 5 -25.90 -6.21 18.59
N PRO A 6 -26.12 -4.98 19.16
CA PRO A 6 -27.24 -4.67 20.04
C PRO A 6 -27.92 -3.29 19.83
N THR A 7 -29.04 -3.13 20.37
CA THR A 7 -30.21 -2.27 20.46
C THR A 7 -30.11 -0.74 20.34
N SER A 8 -29.05 -0.12 19.93
CA SER A 8 -28.96 1.36 19.82
C SER A 8 -28.74 1.93 18.41
N CYS A 9 -28.74 1.10 17.37
CA CYS A 9 -28.48 1.50 15.99
C CYS A 9 -29.74 1.73 15.13
N ARG A 10 -30.87 2.17 15.74
CA ARG A 10 -32.16 2.30 15.03
C ARG A 10 -32.44 3.67 14.40
N ARG A 11 -31.51 4.60 14.30
CA ARG A 11 -31.80 5.95 13.74
C ARG A 11 -30.88 6.51 12.68
N SER A 12 -30.01 5.74 12.06
CA SER A 12 -29.18 6.29 10.96
C SER A 12 -28.99 5.41 9.73
N CYS A 13 -29.81 4.37 9.56
CA CYS A 13 -29.89 3.67 8.28
C CYS A 13 -30.84 4.40 7.32
N GLY A 14 -30.61 5.67 7.08
CA GLY A 14 -31.26 6.48 6.07
C GLY A 14 -30.60 6.25 4.72
N ARG A 15 -31.39 5.74 3.78
CA ARG A 15 -31.21 5.69 2.31
C ARG A 15 -29.81 6.03 1.81
N ALA A 16 -29.21 5.13 1.06
CA ALA A 16 -28.03 5.37 0.24
C ALA A 16 -28.15 6.77 -0.42
N ARG A 17 -27.51 7.75 0.17
CA ARG A 17 -27.41 9.08 -0.41
C ARG A 17 -26.57 8.91 -1.66
N ARG A 18 -27.14 9.21 -2.82
CA ARG A 18 -26.35 9.50 -4.02
C ARG A 18 -25.21 10.43 -3.60
N TRP A 19 -24.01 10.00 -3.88
CA TRP A 19 -22.82 10.82 -3.73
C TRP A 19 -23.05 12.11 -4.52
N ARG A 20 -23.34 13.21 -3.84
CA ARG A 20 -23.27 14.53 -4.44
C ARG A 20 -21.83 14.97 -4.28
N SER A 21 -21.18 15.31 -5.38
CA SER A 21 -19.93 16.05 -5.34
C SER A 21 -20.10 17.23 -4.37
N PRO A 22 -19.17 17.45 -3.43
CA PRO A 22 -19.17 18.67 -2.62
C PRO A 22 -19.17 19.85 -3.58
N SER A 23 -19.96 20.88 -3.28
CA SER A 23 -19.94 22.12 -4.05
C SER A 23 -18.52 22.69 -4.06
N PRO A 24 -18.08 23.38 -5.13
CA PRO A 24 -16.70 23.87 -5.28
C PRO A 24 -16.25 24.87 -4.22
N SER A 25 -17.08 25.23 -3.25
CA SER A 25 -16.86 26.37 -2.36
C SER A 25 -16.05 26.11 -1.08
N THR A 26 -15.67 24.86 -0.79
CA THR A 26 -14.69 24.58 0.28
C THR A 26 -13.95 23.28 0.01
N PRO A 27 -12.84 23.31 -0.73
CA PRO A 27 -11.92 22.19 -0.73
C PRO A 27 -11.37 22.05 0.70
N ARG A 28 -11.58 20.93 1.34
CA ARG A 28 -10.70 20.56 2.45
C ARG A 28 -9.33 20.31 1.82
N THR A 29 -8.53 21.35 1.75
CA THR A 29 -7.12 21.24 1.41
C THR A 29 -6.47 20.42 2.49
N TRP A 30 -6.05 19.19 2.18
CA TRP A 30 -5.08 18.49 3.00
C TRP A 30 -3.85 19.39 3.08
N PRO A 31 -3.23 19.55 4.26
CA PRO A 31 -2.03 20.38 4.37
C PRO A 31 -0.98 19.88 3.38
N GLY A 32 -0.53 20.76 2.50
CA GLY A 32 0.26 20.41 1.33
C GLY A 32 1.54 19.67 1.61
N SER A 33 1.96 18.99 0.62
CA SER A 33 3.30 18.49 0.28
C SER A 33 4.06 17.70 1.34
N CYS A 34 4.12 16.39 1.14
CA CYS A 34 4.84 15.47 2.00
C CYS A 34 5.80 14.58 1.23
N ARG A 35 6.95 14.37 1.82
CA ARG A 35 7.84 13.24 1.52
C ARG A 35 7.67 12.28 2.68
N PHE A 36 7.01 11.11 2.53
CA PHE A 36 6.56 10.47 3.74
C PHE A 36 6.37 8.96 3.79
N THR A 37 6.24 8.54 5.02
CA THR A 37 5.61 7.32 5.48
C THR A 37 4.29 7.69 6.15
N ALA A 38 3.18 7.13 5.70
CA ALA A 38 1.92 7.23 6.40
C ALA A 38 1.84 6.15 7.47
N SER A 39 1.40 6.51 8.66
CA SER A 39 1.22 5.53 9.74
C SER A 39 -0.17 5.66 10.36
N ILE A 40 -0.73 4.51 10.75
CA ILE A 40 -2.06 4.40 11.37
C ILE A 40 -1.87 4.08 12.85
N SER A 41 -2.47 4.90 13.72
CA SER A 41 -2.52 4.60 15.14
C SER A 41 -3.97 4.46 15.62
N GLY A 42 -4.30 3.37 16.29
CA GLY A 42 -5.65 3.06 16.75
C GLY A 42 -6.06 3.73 18.06
N THR A 43 -5.54 4.91 18.41
CA THR A 43 -5.84 5.59 19.66
C THR A 43 -6.93 6.65 19.55
N THR A 44 -7.74 6.79 20.59
CA THR A 44 -8.98 7.58 20.68
C THR A 44 -8.80 9.07 20.94
N ALA A 45 -7.66 9.68 20.72
CA ALA A 45 -7.48 11.10 20.98
C ALA A 45 -8.19 11.99 19.94
N SER A 46 -8.71 13.11 20.36
CA SER A 46 -9.33 14.14 19.51
C SER A 46 -8.35 14.65 18.45
N GLY A 47 -8.63 14.38 17.19
CA GLY A 47 -7.77 14.74 16.06
C GLY A 47 -7.31 13.52 15.28
N CYS A 48 -8.10 13.13 14.28
CA CYS A 48 -7.84 11.93 13.47
C CYS A 48 -6.65 12.05 12.51
N PHE A 49 -6.01 13.20 12.41
CA PHE A 49 -4.90 13.45 11.51
C PHE A 49 -3.85 14.38 12.15
N ARG A 50 -2.59 14.03 12.03
CA ARG A 50 -1.46 14.91 12.35
C ARG A 50 -0.28 14.69 11.42
N LYS A 51 0.56 15.71 11.31
CA LYS A 51 1.77 15.72 10.51
C LYS A 51 2.98 16.03 11.38
N VAL A 52 4.08 15.30 11.18
CA VAL A 52 5.33 15.47 11.94
C VAL A 52 6.53 15.32 11.00
N ASN A 53 7.69 15.82 11.42
CA ASN A 53 8.94 15.62 10.70
C ASN A 53 9.54 14.21 10.95
N GLN A 54 10.61 13.87 10.26
CA GLN A 54 11.30 12.57 10.37
C GLN A 54 11.84 12.24 11.78
N LEU A 55 11.79 13.17 12.72
CA LEU A 55 12.13 12.94 14.14
C LEU A 55 10.89 12.75 15.02
N GLY A 56 9.69 12.76 14.43
CA GLY A 56 8.41 12.66 15.12
C GLY A 56 7.95 13.95 15.80
N LYS A 57 8.56 15.12 15.48
CA LYS A 57 8.20 16.41 16.04
C LYS A 57 7.25 17.20 15.13
N PRO A 58 6.32 17.98 15.69
CA PRO A 58 5.38 18.76 14.88
C PRO A 58 6.05 19.94 14.16
N SER A 59 7.23 20.34 14.57
CA SER A 59 7.99 21.48 13.99
C SER A 59 9.50 21.32 14.25
N PRO A 60 10.37 21.89 13.36
CA PRO A 60 10.04 22.36 12.03
C PRO A 60 9.72 21.17 11.09
N LEU A 61 8.77 21.38 10.18
CA LEU A 61 8.53 20.44 9.09
C LEU A 61 9.54 20.66 7.96
N PRO A 62 9.82 19.67 7.12
CA PRO A 62 10.68 19.86 5.96
C PRO A 62 10.07 20.86 4.97
N PRO A 63 10.87 21.42 4.04
CA PRO A 63 10.36 22.26 2.97
C PRO A 63 9.27 21.59 2.18
N SER A 64 8.33 22.41 1.68
CA SER A 64 7.22 21.94 0.87
C SER A 64 7.69 21.09 -0.33
N GLY A 65 7.09 19.93 -0.53
CA GLY A 65 7.29 19.08 -1.72
C GLY A 65 6.43 19.47 -2.91
N LYS A 66 5.75 20.63 -2.88
CA LYS A 66 4.84 21.09 -3.94
C LYS A 66 5.54 21.09 -5.31
N GLY A 67 4.89 20.47 -6.28
CA GLY A 67 5.41 20.34 -7.65
C GLY A 67 6.54 19.31 -7.81
N THR A 68 6.79 18.48 -6.81
CA THR A 68 7.77 17.38 -6.89
C THR A 68 7.11 16.00 -7.08
N GLY A 69 5.78 15.93 -7.10
CA GLY A 69 4.98 14.70 -7.08
C GLY A 69 4.71 14.17 -5.67
N TRP A 70 5.53 14.54 -4.68
CA TRP A 70 5.37 14.07 -3.31
C TRP A 70 4.16 14.68 -2.58
N ASP A 71 3.65 15.82 -3.04
CA ASP A 71 2.39 16.40 -2.60
C ASP A 71 1.19 15.53 -3.01
N LEU A 72 1.17 15.07 -4.26
CA LEU A 72 0.14 14.16 -4.76
C LEU A 72 0.24 12.80 -4.05
N GLU A 73 1.44 12.24 -3.94
CA GLU A 73 1.69 10.99 -3.24
C GLU A 73 1.16 11.01 -1.80
N ALA A 74 1.45 12.10 -1.09
CA ALA A 74 0.99 12.30 0.28
C ALA A 74 -0.53 12.30 0.41
N THR A 75 -1.18 13.02 -0.48
CA THR A 75 -2.64 13.13 -0.51
C THR A 75 -3.29 11.81 -0.89
N LEU A 76 -2.68 11.08 -1.82
CA LEU A 76 -3.08 9.73 -2.21
C LEU A 76 -3.06 8.78 -1.02
N ASP A 77 -1.93 8.68 -0.33
CA ASP A 77 -1.75 7.77 0.81
C ASP A 77 -2.79 7.99 1.91
N VAL A 78 -2.94 9.24 2.35
CA VAL A 78 -3.93 9.61 3.37
C VAL A 78 -5.36 9.31 2.91
N SER A 79 -5.66 9.57 1.64
CA SER A 79 -6.97 9.30 1.06
C SER A 79 -7.29 7.81 1.06
N MET A 80 -6.35 6.97 0.64
CA MET A 80 -6.54 5.53 0.54
C MET A 80 -6.64 4.87 1.92
N ILE A 81 -5.82 5.27 2.89
CA ILE A 81 -5.97 4.82 4.29
C ILE A 81 -7.34 5.22 4.83
N SER A 82 -7.78 6.46 4.59
CA SER A 82 -9.07 6.96 5.08
C SER A 82 -10.26 6.23 4.46
N VAL A 83 -10.16 5.83 3.19
CA VAL A 83 -11.19 5.04 2.51
C VAL A 83 -11.30 3.64 3.11
N ALA A 84 -10.16 2.98 3.35
CA ALA A 84 -10.11 1.63 3.90
C ALA A 84 -10.46 1.60 5.39
N CYS A 85 -10.01 2.60 6.16
CA CYS A 85 -10.24 2.71 7.60
C CYS A 85 -10.71 4.12 8.01
N PRO A 86 -12.00 4.44 7.85
CA PRO A 86 -12.52 5.81 8.14
C PRO A 86 -12.38 6.24 9.59
N SER A 87 -12.19 5.31 10.52
CA SER A 87 -12.03 5.56 11.97
C SER A 87 -10.58 5.54 12.43
N CYS A 88 -9.63 5.25 11.55
CA CYS A 88 -8.23 5.23 11.90
C CYS A 88 -7.67 6.63 12.15
N HIS A 89 -6.75 6.72 13.10
CA HIS A 89 -5.94 7.91 13.31
C HIS A 89 -4.71 7.83 12.42
N ILE A 90 -4.46 8.87 11.66
CA ILE A 90 -3.38 8.91 10.66
C ILE A 90 -2.29 9.89 11.11
N VAL A 91 -1.06 9.42 11.11
CA VAL A 91 0.13 10.26 11.31
C VAL A 91 0.96 10.25 10.05
N VAL A 92 1.17 11.40 9.45
CA VAL A 92 2.10 11.59 8.34
C VAL A 92 3.46 11.97 8.90
N VAL A 93 4.50 11.20 8.56
CA VAL A 93 5.89 11.47 8.96
C VAL A 93 6.68 11.92 7.73
N GLU A 94 7.02 13.21 7.69
CA GLU A 94 7.69 13.82 6.54
C GLU A 94 9.21 13.63 6.59
N ALA A 95 9.77 13.07 5.53
CA ALA A 95 11.20 12.96 5.32
C ALA A 95 11.82 14.28 4.82
N ASN A 96 13.08 14.55 5.18
CA ASN A 96 13.80 15.72 4.67
C ASN A 96 14.24 15.57 3.20
N SER A 97 14.29 14.34 2.69
CA SER A 97 14.66 14.04 1.31
C SER A 97 14.11 12.68 0.88
N PRO A 98 13.98 12.41 -0.43
CA PRO A 98 13.48 11.13 -0.94
C PRO A 98 14.51 9.99 -0.91
N GLY A 99 15.70 10.21 -0.32
CA GLY A 99 16.75 9.18 -0.24
C GLY A 99 16.50 8.17 0.87
N ASP A 100 16.95 6.93 0.68
CA ASP A 100 16.72 5.78 1.57
C ASP A 100 17.01 6.08 3.05
N ARG A 101 18.09 6.81 3.33
CA ARG A 101 18.44 7.21 4.71
C ARG A 101 17.39 8.09 5.39
N SER A 102 16.78 9.02 4.66
CA SER A 102 15.74 9.90 5.21
C SER A 102 14.44 9.17 5.38
N LEU A 103 14.07 8.34 4.40
CA LEU A 103 12.88 7.51 4.43
C LEU A 103 12.95 6.47 5.56
N ALA A 104 14.08 5.79 5.72
CA ALA A 104 14.32 4.88 6.84
C ALA A 104 14.13 5.54 8.22
N LYS A 105 14.49 6.82 8.36
CA LYS A 105 14.26 7.56 9.62
C LYS A 105 12.78 7.81 9.88
N THR A 106 11.96 8.02 8.84
CA THR A 106 10.53 8.24 9.01
C THR A 106 9.83 6.98 9.50
N ASP A 107 10.24 5.81 9.01
CA ASP A 107 9.70 4.52 9.45
C ASP A 107 9.96 4.30 10.96
N GLY A 108 11.21 4.47 11.40
CA GLY A 108 11.53 4.41 12.82
C GLY A 108 10.84 5.48 13.67
N ALA A 109 10.54 6.67 13.12
CA ALA A 109 9.77 7.68 13.85
C ALA A 109 8.29 7.28 13.98
N ALA A 110 7.69 6.72 12.95
CA ALA A 110 6.32 6.20 12.97
C ALA A 110 6.17 5.11 14.06
N ALA A 111 7.10 4.16 14.12
CA ALA A 111 7.11 3.12 15.15
C ALA A 111 7.21 3.72 16.57
N ARG A 112 8.12 4.67 16.80
CA ARG A 112 8.24 5.35 18.11
C ARG A 112 6.99 6.16 18.49
N LEU A 113 6.21 6.61 17.53
CA LEU A 113 4.94 7.31 17.76
C LEU A 113 3.78 6.34 18.08
N GLY A 114 4.02 5.02 18.05
CA GLY A 114 3.05 4.00 18.37
C GLY A 114 2.11 3.66 17.20
N ALA A 115 2.52 3.91 15.96
CA ALA A 115 1.78 3.46 14.80
C ALA A 115 1.70 1.93 14.78
N GLN A 116 0.50 1.37 14.73
CA GLN A 116 0.32 -0.08 14.65
C GLN A 116 0.63 -0.61 13.25
N VAL A 117 0.32 0.20 12.23
CA VAL A 117 0.61 -0.09 10.82
C VAL A 117 1.36 1.09 10.22
N ILE A 118 2.39 0.80 9.43
CA ILE A 118 3.22 1.79 8.75
C ILE A 118 3.13 1.52 7.25
N SER A 119 2.72 2.50 6.46
CA SER A 119 2.60 2.41 5.01
C SER A 119 3.72 3.20 4.32
N ASN A 120 4.35 2.57 3.34
CA ASN A 120 5.47 3.10 2.60
C ASN A 120 5.18 3.03 1.09
N SER A 121 4.75 4.14 0.50
CA SER A 121 4.49 4.24 -0.94
C SER A 121 5.71 4.78 -1.66
N TYR A 122 6.83 4.09 -1.49
CA TYR A 122 8.09 4.39 -2.16
C TYR A 122 8.95 3.14 -2.25
N GLY A 123 9.90 3.19 -3.15
CA GLY A 123 10.90 2.13 -3.27
C GLY A 123 12.08 2.56 -4.12
N SER A 124 13.15 1.82 -3.97
CA SER A 124 14.32 1.87 -4.84
C SER A 124 14.70 0.46 -5.28
N ARG A 125 15.40 0.35 -6.40
CA ARG A 125 15.95 -0.93 -6.80
C ARG A 125 16.84 -1.48 -5.68
N GLU A 126 16.63 -2.75 -5.30
CA GLU A 126 17.47 -3.40 -4.29
C GLU A 126 18.96 -3.32 -4.64
N ASN A 127 19.78 -3.02 -3.66
CA ASN A 127 21.23 -2.99 -3.77
C ASN A 127 21.85 -2.96 -2.36
N GLY A 128 23.17 -3.16 -2.25
CA GLY A 128 23.84 -3.20 -0.96
C GLY A 128 23.71 -1.91 -0.13
N PHE A 129 23.59 -0.74 -0.77
CA PHE A 129 23.38 0.53 -0.06
C PHE A 129 21.97 0.62 0.52
N ALA A 130 20.93 0.35 -0.28
CA ALA A 130 19.55 0.33 0.18
C ALA A 130 19.38 -0.65 1.35
N LEU A 131 19.87 -1.87 1.20
CA LEU A 131 19.82 -2.91 2.25
C LEU A 131 20.63 -2.59 3.51
N SER A 132 21.58 -1.69 3.46
CA SER A 132 22.24 -1.19 4.67
C SER A 132 21.28 -0.49 5.64
N HIS A 133 20.10 -0.05 5.16
CA HIS A 133 19.07 0.60 5.94
C HIS A 133 17.97 -0.37 6.41
N ARG A 134 18.04 -1.69 6.11
CA ARG A 134 16.98 -2.68 6.40
C ARG A 134 16.52 -2.72 7.85
N GLN A 135 17.41 -2.43 8.82
CA GLN A 135 17.06 -2.44 10.24
C GLN A 135 16.00 -1.41 10.61
N ALA A 136 15.86 -0.35 9.82
CA ALA A 136 14.83 0.66 10.03
C ALA A 136 13.42 0.19 9.66
N TYR A 137 13.28 -0.96 9.01
CA TYR A 137 12.00 -1.58 8.63
C TYR A 137 11.75 -2.89 9.40
N ILE A 138 12.37 -3.04 10.57
CA ILE A 138 12.17 -4.19 11.47
C ILE A 138 11.72 -3.65 12.81
N HIS A 139 10.43 -3.61 13.03
CA HIS A 139 9.82 -3.10 14.26
C HIS A 139 8.88 -4.15 14.85
N PRO A 140 9.31 -4.96 15.83
CA PRO A 140 8.42 -5.89 16.52
C PRO A 140 7.20 -5.17 17.10
N GLY A 141 6.01 -5.69 16.86
CA GLY A 141 4.78 -5.05 17.27
C GLY A 141 4.22 -4.00 16.30
N HIS A 142 4.77 -3.92 15.08
CA HIS A 142 4.29 -3.04 14.01
C HIS A 142 4.20 -3.81 12.70
N THR A 143 3.09 -3.63 11.96
CA THR A 143 2.97 -4.15 10.59
C THR A 143 3.48 -3.10 9.63
N ILE A 144 4.46 -3.46 8.81
CA ILE A 144 5.05 -2.56 7.80
C ILE A 144 4.58 -3.01 6.43
N VAL A 145 4.05 -2.08 5.65
CA VAL A 145 3.52 -2.29 4.31
C VAL A 145 4.31 -1.43 3.34
N ALA A 146 4.67 -1.96 2.17
CA ALA A 146 5.34 -1.19 1.13
C ALA A 146 4.82 -1.54 -0.27
N SER A 147 4.79 -0.55 -1.14
CA SER A 147 4.49 -0.72 -2.57
C SER A 147 5.58 -1.55 -3.26
N ALA A 148 5.17 -2.51 -4.11
CA ALA A 148 6.09 -3.39 -4.83
C ALA A 148 6.82 -2.70 -5.99
N GLY A 149 6.32 -1.52 -6.42
CA GLY A 149 6.83 -0.73 -7.54
C GLY A 149 5.90 -0.74 -8.74
N ASP A 150 6.23 0.11 -9.74
CA ASP A 150 5.32 0.45 -10.85
C ASP A 150 5.94 0.17 -12.23
N VAL A 151 7.00 -0.62 -12.27
CA VAL A 151 7.75 -0.90 -13.52
C VAL A 151 7.68 -2.37 -13.96
N GLY A 152 6.69 -3.08 -13.43
CA GLY A 152 6.45 -4.48 -13.77
C GLY A 152 7.50 -5.44 -13.23
N PHE A 153 7.69 -6.55 -13.96
CA PHE A 153 8.68 -7.56 -13.59
C PHE A 153 10.11 -7.04 -13.78
N THR A 154 10.82 -6.87 -12.66
CA THR A 154 12.20 -6.38 -12.62
C THR A 154 12.95 -6.97 -11.41
N ALA A 155 14.09 -6.38 -11.02
CA ALA A 155 14.67 -6.65 -9.70
C ALA A 155 13.72 -6.18 -8.61
N ALA A 156 13.67 -6.90 -7.50
CA ALA A 156 12.82 -6.57 -6.37
C ALA A 156 13.09 -5.14 -5.85
N SER A 157 12.05 -4.51 -5.35
CA SER A 157 12.12 -3.12 -4.84
C SER A 157 12.30 -3.13 -3.32
N PHE A 158 13.31 -2.41 -2.84
CA PHE A 158 13.49 -2.12 -1.41
C PHE A 158 12.58 -0.96 -1.00
N PRO A 159 11.85 -0.99 0.14
CA PRO A 159 11.91 -2.01 1.21
C PRO A 159 10.91 -3.17 1.06
N ALA A 160 10.14 -3.24 -0.03
CA ALA A 160 9.15 -4.29 -0.26
C ALA A 160 9.76 -5.71 -0.36
N ASP A 161 11.05 -5.82 -0.70
CA ASP A 161 11.80 -7.06 -0.74
C ASP A 161 12.15 -7.64 0.66
N LEU A 162 11.96 -6.90 1.73
CA LEU A 162 12.28 -7.37 3.07
C LEU A 162 11.25 -8.38 3.58
N ALA A 163 11.72 -9.45 4.24
CA ALA A 163 10.83 -10.45 4.85
C ALA A 163 9.98 -9.93 6.01
N SER A 164 10.32 -8.75 6.57
CA SER A 164 9.55 -8.06 7.62
C SER A 164 8.45 -7.14 7.07
N VAL A 165 8.37 -6.96 5.75
CA VAL A 165 7.52 -6.00 5.09
C VAL A 165 6.48 -6.71 4.23
N VAL A 166 5.22 -6.33 4.35
CA VAL A 166 4.15 -6.75 3.45
C VAL A 166 4.32 -6.04 2.13
N SER A 167 4.67 -6.79 1.10
CA SER A 167 4.86 -6.27 -0.26
C SER A 167 3.54 -6.22 -1.01
N VAL A 168 3.16 -5.05 -1.53
CA VAL A 168 1.84 -4.84 -2.14
C VAL A 168 1.97 -4.56 -3.63
N GLY A 169 1.43 -5.49 -4.43
CA GLY A 169 1.28 -5.38 -5.88
C GLY A 169 0.02 -4.61 -6.30
N GLY A 170 -0.20 -4.53 -7.60
CA GLY A 170 -1.27 -3.75 -8.18
C GLY A 170 -2.23 -4.52 -9.07
N THR A 171 -3.55 -4.22 -8.97
CA THR A 171 -4.58 -4.75 -9.86
C THR A 171 -5.37 -3.67 -10.57
N THR A 172 -5.94 -4.03 -11.71
CA THR A 172 -6.95 -3.23 -12.42
C THR A 172 -8.32 -3.82 -12.17
N LEU A 173 -9.26 -2.99 -11.70
CA LEU A 173 -10.65 -3.35 -11.47
C LEU A 173 -11.50 -3.09 -12.71
N ALA A 174 -12.34 -4.06 -13.06
CA ALA A 174 -13.38 -3.87 -14.05
C ALA A 174 -14.75 -4.35 -13.51
N ARG A 175 -15.83 -3.66 -13.87
CA ARG A 175 -17.18 -4.09 -13.51
C ARG A 175 -17.48 -5.45 -14.13
N ALA A 176 -18.14 -6.31 -13.37
CA ALA A 176 -18.54 -7.64 -13.81
C ALA A 176 -19.89 -8.02 -13.19
N GLY A 177 -20.57 -8.98 -13.78
CA GLY A 177 -21.73 -9.63 -13.17
C GLY A 177 -21.30 -10.51 -11.99
N GLY A 178 -22.32 -10.99 -11.24
CA GLY A 178 -22.12 -11.86 -10.07
C GLY A 178 -22.10 -11.12 -8.73
N PRO A 179 -22.01 -11.86 -7.63
CA PRO A 179 -22.15 -11.29 -6.27
C PRO A 179 -21.10 -10.26 -5.89
N ARG A 180 -19.88 -10.42 -6.40
CA ARG A 180 -18.77 -9.49 -6.15
C ARG A 180 -18.95 -8.17 -6.91
N GLY A 181 -19.59 -8.19 -8.09
CA GLY A 181 -19.78 -7.02 -8.95
C GLY A 181 -18.51 -6.54 -9.70
N TRP A 182 -17.38 -7.16 -9.46
CA TRP A 182 -16.06 -6.80 -9.97
C TRP A 182 -15.26 -8.02 -10.40
N ARG A 183 -14.38 -7.84 -11.38
CA ARG A 183 -13.28 -8.73 -11.73
C ARG A 183 -11.97 -7.96 -11.67
N GLU A 184 -10.90 -8.67 -11.44
CA GLU A 184 -9.55 -8.09 -11.37
C GLU A 184 -8.63 -8.80 -12.35
N SER A 185 -7.63 -8.04 -12.78
CA SER A 185 -6.45 -8.52 -13.49
C SER A 185 -5.22 -7.81 -12.94
N THR A 186 -4.04 -8.35 -13.18
CA THR A 186 -2.78 -7.62 -12.91
C THR A 186 -2.83 -6.24 -13.54
N TRP A 187 -2.40 -5.22 -12.80
CA TRP A 187 -2.23 -3.88 -13.35
C TRP A 187 -1.05 -3.86 -14.33
N ASN A 188 -1.36 -3.46 -15.54
CA ASN A 188 -0.39 -3.24 -16.64
C ASN A 188 -1.11 -2.41 -17.70
N ASP A 189 -0.68 -1.17 -17.91
CA ASP A 189 -1.25 -0.23 -18.87
C ASP A 189 -0.15 0.72 -19.42
N ASP A 190 -0.55 1.79 -20.08
CA ASP A 190 0.38 2.76 -20.70
C ASP A 190 1.18 3.59 -19.67
N VAL A 191 0.75 3.58 -18.39
CA VAL A 191 1.38 4.36 -17.31
C VAL A 191 2.41 3.53 -16.57
N GLY A 192 2.11 2.24 -16.31
CA GLY A 192 2.98 1.36 -15.55
C GLY A 192 2.42 -0.03 -15.39
N ALA A 193 3.06 -0.80 -14.53
CA ALA A 193 2.61 -2.14 -14.16
C ALA A 193 3.03 -2.49 -12.74
N GLY A 194 2.21 -3.26 -12.03
CA GLY A 194 2.50 -3.72 -10.68
C GLY A 194 3.85 -4.41 -10.59
N GLY A 195 4.68 -4.01 -9.62
CA GLY A 195 6.03 -4.54 -9.45
C GLY A 195 6.02 -6.01 -9.04
N SER A 196 6.92 -6.79 -9.63
CA SER A 196 7.26 -8.13 -9.17
C SER A 196 8.73 -8.41 -9.41
N GLY A 197 9.28 -9.38 -8.67
CA GLY A 197 10.68 -9.76 -8.86
C GLY A 197 11.17 -10.72 -7.79
N CYS A 198 12.34 -11.28 -8.06
CA CYS A 198 13.06 -12.15 -7.16
C CYS A 198 14.23 -11.38 -6.56
N SER A 199 14.29 -11.26 -5.24
CA SER A 199 15.42 -10.59 -4.57
C SER A 199 16.70 -11.39 -4.74
N ALA A 200 17.77 -10.67 -5.12
CA ALA A 200 19.11 -11.22 -5.16
C ALA A 200 19.85 -11.11 -3.82
N TYR A 201 19.26 -10.40 -2.85
CA TYR A 201 19.93 -10.06 -1.58
C TYR A 201 19.19 -10.60 -0.35
N VAL A 202 17.89 -10.76 -0.41
CA VAL A 202 17.06 -11.20 0.71
C VAL A 202 16.70 -12.66 0.53
N ALA A 203 17.09 -13.50 1.48
CA ALA A 203 16.77 -14.92 1.44
C ALA A 203 15.26 -15.15 1.48
N LYS A 204 14.80 -16.18 0.77
CA LYS A 204 13.41 -16.60 0.80
C LYS A 204 12.99 -16.95 2.24
N PRO A 205 11.96 -16.30 2.79
CA PRO A 205 11.45 -16.66 4.11
C PRO A 205 10.74 -18.03 4.07
N SER A 206 10.75 -18.73 5.20
CA SER A 206 10.22 -20.10 5.30
C SER A 206 8.71 -20.23 5.01
N TRP A 207 7.96 -19.16 5.10
CA TRP A 207 6.53 -19.12 4.80
C TRP A 207 6.22 -18.91 3.30
N GLN A 208 7.22 -18.55 2.46
CA GLN A 208 7.07 -18.38 1.02
C GLN A 208 7.53 -19.66 0.29
N HIS A 209 6.64 -20.27 -0.49
CA HIS A 209 6.85 -21.61 -1.05
C HIS A 209 6.89 -21.66 -2.58
N ASP A 210 6.97 -20.53 -3.25
CA ASP A 210 7.14 -20.45 -4.70
C ASP A 210 8.48 -21.06 -5.14
N ARG A 211 8.54 -21.59 -6.39
CA ARG A 211 9.60 -22.54 -6.78
C ARG A 211 10.77 -21.95 -7.54
N HIS A 212 10.54 -20.93 -8.38
CA HIS A 212 11.56 -20.48 -9.35
C HIS A 212 12.40 -19.29 -8.87
N CYS A 213 12.10 -18.73 -7.73
CA CYS A 213 12.88 -17.69 -7.09
C CYS A 213 13.65 -18.28 -5.91
N GLU A 214 14.95 -18.11 -5.85
CA GLU A 214 15.76 -18.58 -4.72
C GLU A 214 15.69 -17.60 -3.53
N GLY A 215 15.49 -16.32 -3.81
CA GLY A 215 15.34 -15.27 -2.81
C GLY A 215 13.87 -14.98 -2.48
N ARG A 216 13.65 -13.88 -1.75
CA ARG A 216 12.34 -13.32 -1.46
C ARG A 216 11.65 -12.91 -2.77
N THR A 217 10.44 -13.38 -3.01
CA THR A 217 9.62 -12.97 -4.16
C THR A 217 8.62 -11.89 -3.74
N VAL A 218 8.52 -10.81 -4.47
CA VAL A 218 7.51 -9.75 -4.33
C VAL A 218 6.49 -9.85 -5.49
N ALA A 219 5.15 -9.66 -5.26
CA ALA A 219 4.43 -9.17 -4.08
C ALA A 219 3.89 -10.31 -3.17
N ASP A 220 3.30 -9.92 -1.99
CA ASP A 220 2.56 -10.84 -1.12
C ASP A 220 1.06 -10.78 -1.35
N VAL A 221 0.52 -9.58 -1.51
CA VAL A 221 -0.90 -9.27 -1.66
C VAL A 221 -1.03 -8.08 -2.61
N SER A 222 -2.19 -7.89 -3.20
CA SER A 222 -2.45 -6.75 -4.08
C SER A 222 -3.75 -6.03 -3.74
N ALA A 223 -3.90 -4.82 -4.24
CA ALA A 223 -5.15 -4.09 -4.30
C ALA A 223 -5.21 -3.27 -5.58
N VAL A 224 -6.34 -2.55 -5.80
CA VAL A 224 -6.48 -1.67 -6.96
C VAL A 224 -5.31 -0.68 -7.04
N ALA A 225 -4.75 -0.55 -8.24
CA ALA A 225 -3.61 0.32 -8.54
C ALA A 225 -3.84 1.18 -9.80
N ALA A 226 -4.99 1.08 -10.45
CA ALA A 226 -5.26 1.77 -11.70
C ALA A 226 -6.55 2.59 -11.66
N ASN A 227 -6.52 3.76 -12.29
CA ASN A 227 -7.67 4.63 -12.53
C ASN A 227 -8.37 5.12 -11.25
N VAL A 228 -7.62 5.48 -10.21
CA VAL A 228 -8.18 5.96 -8.95
C VAL A 228 -8.21 7.50 -8.90
N PRO A 229 -9.39 8.12 -8.69
CA PRO A 229 -9.48 9.57 -8.58
C PRO A 229 -9.00 10.05 -7.20
N VAL A 230 -8.11 11.02 -7.20
CA VAL A 230 -7.59 11.71 -6.01
C VAL A 230 -7.81 13.20 -6.17
N PHE A 231 -8.22 13.89 -5.10
CA PHE A 231 -8.35 15.33 -5.10
C PHE A 231 -7.07 15.97 -4.54
N GLU A 232 -6.35 16.72 -5.39
CA GLU A 232 -5.17 17.46 -4.98
C GLU A 232 -5.22 18.91 -5.52
N SER A 233 -5.26 19.85 -4.59
CA SER A 233 -5.45 21.28 -4.93
C SER A 233 -4.28 21.86 -5.72
N SER A 234 -3.06 21.37 -5.53
CA SER A 234 -1.89 21.82 -6.27
C SER A 234 -1.92 21.41 -7.74
N TYR A 235 -2.73 20.39 -8.09
CA TYR A 235 -3.00 19.92 -9.46
C TYR A 235 -4.32 20.49 -10.02
N GLY A 236 -4.97 21.42 -9.32
CA GLY A 236 -6.20 22.05 -9.77
C GLY A 236 -7.47 21.28 -9.47
N GLY A 237 -7.42 20.21 -8.70
CA GLY A 237 -8.60 19.44 -8.28
C GLY A 237 -8.48 17.94 -8.42
N TRP A 238 -9.48 17.30 -9.03
CA TRP A 238 -9.48 15.85 -9.23
C TRP A 238 -8.50 15.44 -10.34
N VAL A 239 -7.62 14.51 -10.00
CA VAL A 239 -6.72 13.84 -10.94
C VAL A 239 -6.92 12.33 -10.84
N THR A 240 -6.72 11.62 -11.94
CA THR A 240 -6.67 10.15 -11.93
C THR A 240 -5.21 9.73 -11.78
N VAL A 241 -4.95 8.79 -10.90
CA VAL A 241 -3.62 8.28 -10.61
C VAL A 241 -3.59 6.77 -10.74
N ASP A 242 -2.40 6.26 -11.08
CA ASP A 242 -2.07 4.84 -11.17
C ASP A 242 -0.78 4.60 -10.39
N GLY A 243 -0.64 3.42 -9.79
CA GLY A 243 0.54 3.04 -9.01
C GLY A 243 0.23 2.08 -7.87
N THR A 244 1.21 1.26 -7.50
CA THR A 244 1.15 0.45 -6.27
C THR A 244 1.13 1.32 -5.00
N SER A 245 1.43 2.61 -5.13
CA SER A 245 1.20 3.66 -4.14
C SER A 245 -0.27 3.83 -3.73
N ILE A 246 -1.22 3.40 -4.56
CA ILE A 246 -2.66 3.33 -4.23
C ILE A 246 -2.93 2.08 -3.37
N ALA A 247 -2.38 0.96 -3.81
CA ALA A 247 -2.63 -0.35 -3.22
C ALA A 247 -2.04 -0.48 -1.80
N ALA A 248 -0.81 -0.02 -1.58
CA ALA A 248 -0.12 -0.15 -0.30
C ALA A 248 -0.88 0.54 0.85
N PRO A 249 -1.31 1.81 0.77
CA PRO A 249 -2.09 2.45 1.83
C PRO A 249 -3.50 1.87 1.99
N LEU A 250 -4.12 1.33 0.94
CA LEU A 250 -5.36 0.56 1.07
C LEU A 250 -5.17 -0.68 1.94
N ILE A 251 -4.15 -1.48 1.67
CA ILE A 251 -3.80 -2.67 2.48
C ILE A 251 -3.46 -2.25 3.90
N ALA A 252 -2.67 -1.20 4.10
CA ALA A 252 -2.37 -0.67 5.44
C ALA A 252 -3.64 -0.24 6.19
N GLY A 253 -4.58 0.41 5.50
CA GLY A 253 -5.88 0.77 6.04
C GLY A 253 -6.71 -0.45 6.44
N ILE A 254 -6.66 -1.54 5.67
CA ILE A 254 -7.36 -2.80 5.99
C ILE A 254 -6.76 -3.45 7.25
N TYR A 255 -5.44 -3.49 7.41
CA TYR A 255 -4.80 -3.91 8.67
C TYR A 255 -5.27 -3.06 9.86
N GLY A 256 -5.36 -1.74 9.67
CA GLY A 256 -5.89 -0.82 10.68
C GLY A 256 -7.35 -1.10 11.03
N LEU A 257 -8.18 -1.38 10.03
CA LEU A 257 -9.60 -1.72 10.20
C LEU A 257 -9.78 -3.08 10.91
N ALA A 258 -8.93 -4.06 10.63
CA ALA A 258 -8.93 -5.36 11.28
C ALA A 258 -8.55 -5.27 12.76
N GLY A 259 -7.82 -4.22 13.16
CA GLY A 259 -7.37 -4.02 14.54
C GLY A 259 -6.26 -4.97 14.98
N ASN A 260 -5.63 -5.67 14.02
CA ASN A 260 -4.55 -6.63 14.25
C ASN A 260 -3.16 -6.07 13.91
N GLY A 261 -3.09 -4.80 13.53
CA GLY A 261 -1.82 -4.14 13.25
C GLY A 261 -0.81 -4.34 14.38
N GLY A 262 0.41 -4.74 14.01
CA GLY A 262 1.47 -5.07 14.96
C GLY A 262 1.45 -6.49 15.52
N ARG A 263 0.42 -7.28 15.22
CA ARG A 263 0.34 -8.70 15.60
C ARG A 263 0.54 -9.65 14.45
N VAL A 264 0.27 -9.18 13.25
CA VAL A 264 0.31 -9.94 12.00
C VAL A 264 1.29 -9.31 11.03
N GLY A 265 1.91 -10.12 10.21
CA GLY A 265 2.89 -9.71 9.22
C GLY A 265 2.69 -10.45 7.89
N PRO A 266 3.67 -10.44 6.98
CA PRO A 266 3.54 -11.10 5.69
C PRO A 266 3.14 -12.58 5.79
N GLN A 267 3.70 -13.33 6.75
CA GLN A 267 3.42 -14.75 6.95
C GLN A 267 1.94 -15.06 7.21
N ASP A 268 1.20 -14.14 7.83
CA ASP A 268 -0.21 -14.35 8.16
C ASP A 268 -1.09 -14.36 6.91
N LEU A 269 -0.75 -13.58 5.89
CA LEU A 269 -1.42 -13.64 4.59
C LEU A 269 -1.34 -15.03 3.97
N TYR A 270 -0.15 -15.68 4.04
CA TYR A 270 0.07 -17.02 3.54
C TYR A 270 -0.68 -18.10 4.33
N ALA A 271 -0.97 -17.85 5.60
CA ALA A 271 -1.77 -18.73 6.43
C ALA A 271 -3.29 -18.57 6.21
N HIS A 272 -3.75 -17.45 5.64
CA HIS A 272 -5.17 -17.10 5.52
C HIS A 272 -5.62 -16.83 4.08
N THR A 273 -5.11 -17.57 3.12
CA THR A 273 -5.39 -17.40 1.68
C THR A 273 -6.87 -17.52 1.31
N SER A 274 -7.67 -18.23 2.12
CA SER A 274 -9.11 -18.34 1.92
C SER A 274 -9.89 -17.03 2.13
N SER A 275 -9.23 -16.01 2.70
CA SER A 275 -9.77 -14.66 2.88
C SER A 275 -9.24 -13.67 1.82
N LEU A 276 -8.77 -14.20 0.71
CA LEU A 276 -8.29 -13.42 -0.43
C LEU A 276 -8.96 -13.90 -1.72
N PHE A 277 -9.22 -12.97 -2.63
CA PHE A 277 -9.63 -13.28 -4.00
C PHE A 277 -8.39 -13.53 -4.84
N ASP A 278 -8.24 -14.72 -5.35
CA ASP A 278 -7.18 -15.12 -6.26
C ASP A 278 -7.33 -14.39 -7.61
N VAL A 279 -6.30 -13.68 -8.04
CA VAL A 279 -6.25 -12.95 -9.31
C VAL A 279 -5.49 -13.79 -10.33
N THR A 280 -6.20 -14.35 -11.29
CA THR A 280 -5.67 -15.37 -12.20
C THR A 280 -5.47 -14.88 -13.63
N LYS A 281 -5.50 -13.56 -13.88
CA LYS A 281 -5.44 -12.99 -15.22
C LYS A 281 -4.51 -11.78 -15.29
N GLY A 282 -3.84 -11.65 -16.42
CA GLY A 282 -2.95 -10.54 -16.74
C GLY A 282 -1.48 -10.90 -16.57
N SER A 283 -0.65 -9.97 -16.94
CA SER A 283 0.80 -10.02 -16.83
C SER A 283 1.32 -8.62 -16.53
N ASN A 284 2.37 -8.52 -15.74
CA ASN A 284 3.07 -7.27 -15.47
C ASN A 284 4.39 -7.14 -16.24
N ALA A 285 4.52 -7.85 -17.34
CA ALA A 285 5.65 -7.73 -18.26
C ALA A 285 5.59 -6.40 -19.04
N PHE A 286 5.76 -5.29 -18.35
CA PHE A 286 5.60 -3.94 -18.90
C PHE A 286 6.87 -3.41 -19.55
N PHE A 287 7.96 -3.40 -18.80
CA PHE A 287 9.30 -3.08 -19.31
C PHE A 287 10.18 -4.30 -19.22
N GLN A 288 10.29 -5.05 -20.30
CA GLN A 288 11.30 -6.11 -20.39
C GLN A 288 12.52 -5.58 -21.14
N PRO A 289 13.66 -5.37 -20.49
CA PRO A 289 14.91 -5.29 -21.21
C PRO A 289 15.08 -6.58 -22.03
N PRO A 290 15.71 -6.54 -23.21
CA PRO A 290 15.93 -7.73 -24.03
C PRO A 290 16.62 -8.91 -23.30
N SER A 291 17.24 -8.62 -22.17
CA SER A 291 17.95 -9.59 -21.30
C SER A 291 17.10 -10.21 -20.20
N VAL A 292 15.86 -9.76 -19.97
CA VAL A 292 14.98 -10.28 -18.91
C VAL A 292 13.69 -10.77 -19.54
N THR A 293 13.67 -12.04 -19.94
CA THR A 293 12.46 -12.70 -20.40
C THR A 293 11.83 -13.44 -19.24
N CYS A 294 10.62 -13.05 -18.86
CA CYS A 294 9.83 -13.80 -17.89
C CYS A 294 8.99 -14.90 -18.57
N GLY A 295 8.67 -14.75 -19.85
CA GLY A 295 7.83 -15.70 -20.60
C GLY A 295 6.46 -15.86 -19.94
N ASP A 296 6.03 -17.13 -19.80
CA ASP A 296 4.80 -17.53 -19.10
C ASP A 296 5.04 -17.89 -17.62
N ASP A 297 6.12 -17.41 -17.02
CA ASP A 297 6.45 -17.73 -15.63
C ASP A 297 5.53 -16.98 -14.64
N TYR A 298 5.27 -17.62 -13.49
CA TYR A 298 4.48 -17.01 -12.40
C TYR A 298 5.11 -15.71 -11.86
N LEU A 299 6.36 -15.45 -12.17
CA LEU A 299 7.03 -14.20 -11.78
C LEU A 299 6.50 -12.98 -12.53
N CYS A 300 5.81 -13.16 -13.65
CA CYS A 300 5.22 -12.06 -14.42
C CYS A 300 3.82 -12.33 -14.98
N VAL A 301 3.29 -13.53 -14.81
CA VAL A 301 1.96 -13.90 -15.30
C VAL A 301 1.09 -14.35 -14.14
N ALA A 302 -0.06 -13.71 -13.99
CA ALA A 302 -1.05 -14.08 -12.99
C ALA A 302 -1.64 -15.46 -13.28
N ARG A 303 -1.75 -16.29 -12.26
CA ARG A 303 -2.27 -17.65 -12.37
C ARG A 303 -2.90 -18.11 -11.06
N LYS A 304 -3.53 -19.27 -11.06
CA LYS A 304 -4.16 -19.83 -9.86
C LYS A 304 -3.15 -20.05 -8.73
N GLY A 305 -3.48 -19.56 -7.56
CA GLY A 305 -2.65 -19.59 -6.36
C GLY A 305 -1.66 -18.43 -6.35
N TYR A 306 -0.50 -18.61 -5.71
CA TYR A 306 0.50 -17.55 -5.65
C TYR A 306 1.13 -17.28 -7.02
N ASP A 307 1.18 -16.00 -7.38
CA ASP A 307 2.02 -15.45 -8.47
C ASP A 307 2.65 -14.12 -8.03
N ALA A 308 3.77 -13.75 -8.62
CA ALA A 308 4.48 -12.56 -8.19
C ALA A 308 3.78 -11.23 -8.56
N PRO A 309 3.08 -11.10 -9.72
CA PRO A 309 2.35 -9.88 -10.05
C PRO A 309 1.26 -9.46 -9.05
N THR A 310 0.57 -10.44 -8.46
CA THR A 310 -0.58 -10.15 -7.58
C THR A 310 -0.46 -10.80 -6.19
N GLY A 311 0.64 -11.50 -5.93
CA GLY A 311 0.85 -12.22 -4.68
C GLY A 311 -0.19 -13.33 -4.49
N LEU A 312 -0.78 -13.37 -3.30
CA LEU A 312 -1.87 -14.29 -2.94
C LEU A 312 -3.25 -13.82 -3.41
N GLY A 313 -3.32 -12.62 -4.05
CA GLY A 313 -4.55 -12.02 -4.52
C GLY A 313 -4.94 -10.75 -3.77
N THR A 314 -6.24 -10.42 -3.76
CA THR A 314 -6.78 -9.17 -3.19
C THR A 314 -7.73 -9.45 -2.02
N PRO A 315 -7.95 -8.50 -1.09
CA PRO A 315 -8.74 -8.74 0.11
C PRO A 315 -10.19 -9.21 -0.15
N ASP A 316 -10.62 -10.29 0.54
CA ASP A 316 -12.01 -10.68 0.72
C ASP A 316 -12.43 -10.41 2.16
N GLY A 317 -12.68 -9.14 2.48
CA GLY A 317 -12.87 -8.66 3.84
C GLY A 317 -11.55 -8.50 4.61
N ILE A 318 -11.59 -8.68 5.92
CA ILE A 318 -10.47 -8.42 6.84
C ILE A 318 -9.83 -9.70 7.40
N GLY A 319 -10.26 -10.87 6.95
CA GLY A 319 -9.90 -12.15 7.60
C GLY A 319 -8.44 -12.59 7.43
N ALA A 320 -7.69 -11.96 6.51
CA ALA A 320 -6.27 -12.21 6.31
C ALA A 320 -5.35 -11.17 6.96
N PHE A 321 -5.91 -10.15 7.62
CA PHE A 321 -5.22 -8.95 8.07
C PHE A 321 -5.25 -8.72 9.56
#